data_6089cebc08d2927d5cba274ab842cd60
#
_entry.id   6089cebc08d2927d5cba274ab842cd60
#
_cell.length_a   1.000
_cell.length_b   1.000
_cell.length_c   1.000
_cell.angle_alpha   90.00
_cell.angle_beta   90.00
_cell.angle_gamma   90.00
#
_symmetry.space_group_name_H-M   'P 1'
#
loop_
_entity.id
_entity.type
_entity.pdbx_description
1 polymer ?
#
loop_
_entity_poly.entity_id
_entity_poly.type
_entity_poly.pdbx_seq_one_letter_code
_entity_poly.pdbx_strand_id
1 'polypeptide(L)'
;MTDTSVQSNTALESNETTHFGFTTVAKEEKVAKVAEVFHSVAAKYDIMNDLMSGGVHRLWKRFTIDCSGVRPGQRVLDLGGGTGDLTAKFSRIVGERGHVVLADINNSMLNVGRDKLRDNGIVGNVHYVQANAEELPFPDDYFDAITISFCLRNVTDKDQALRSMFRLSLIHISEPTRPSSI
;
A
#
# COMPACT_ATOMS: atom_id res chain seq x y z
N MET A 1 38.00 -7.69 -49.25
CA MET A 1 38.11 -8.50 -48.03
C MET A 1 38.13 -7.52 -46.87
N THR A 2 36.98 -7.19 -46.34
CA THR A 2 36.85 -6.36 -45.11
C THR A 2 35.82 -7.05 -44.22
N ASP A 3 36.36 -7.65 -43.19
CA ASP A 3 35.66 -8.37 -42.15
C ASP A 3 35.03 -7.36 -41.21
N THR A 4 33.71 -7.31 -41.15
CA THR A 4 32.99 -6.46 -40.21
C THR A 4 32.40 -7.34 -39.11
N SER A 5 33.16 -7.48 -38.03
CA SER A 5 32.71 -8.15 -36.82
C SER A 5 31.64 -7.30 -36.13
N VAL A 6 30.41 -7.77 -36.19
CA VAL A 6 29.29 -7.26 -35.40
C VAL A 6 29.49 -7.72 -33.93
N GLN A 7 29.88 -6.80 -33.07
CA GLN A 7 29.85 -7.03 -31.63
C GLN A 7 28.39 -6.95 -31.14
N SER A 8 27.86 -8.11 -30.78
CA SER A 8 26.61 -8.23 -30.06
C SER A 8 26.80 -7.71 -28.61
N ASN A 9 26.28 -6.53 -28.35
CA ASN A 9 26.20 -5.94 -27.02
C ASN A 9 25.10 -6.67 -26.23
N THR A 10 25.47 -7.73 -25.52
CA THR A 10 24.57 -8.39 -24.57
C THR A 10 24.53 -7.51 -23.34
N ALA A 11 23.46 -6.74 -23.18
CA ALA A 11 23.15 -6.02 -21.97
C ALA A 11 23.05 -7.05 -20.83
N LEU A 12 23.96 -6.98 -19.88
CA LEU A 12 23.87 -7.69 -18.61
C LEU A 12 22.71 -7.10 -17.82
N GLU A 13 21.57 -7.74 -17.88
CA GLU A 13 20.47 -7.50 -16.93
C GLU A 13 21.02 -7.79 -15.53
N SER A 14 21.18 -6.75 -14.73
CA SER A 14 21.52 -6.87 -13.31
C SER A 14 20.34 -7.54 -12.61
N ASN A 15 20.45 -8.84 -12.34
CA ASN A 15 19.49 -9.60 -11.52
C ASN A 15 19.56 -9.07 -10.08
N GLU A 16 18.94 -7.93 -9.81
CA GLU A 16 18.81 -7.41 -8.46
C GLU A 16 17.90 -8.34 -7.64
N THR A 17 18.46 -8.89 -6.56
CA THR A 17 17.74 -9.77 -5.64
C THR A 17 17.21 -9.03 -4.42
N THR A 18 16.13 -9.55 -3.84
CA THR A 18 15.50 -9.01 -2.62
C THR A 18 15.02 -10.15 -1.72
N HIS A 19 14.70 -9.83 -0.47
CA HIS A 19 14.21 -10.83 0.48
C HIS A 19 12.69 -11.00 0.40
N PHE A 20 12.22 -12.25 0.41
CA PHE A 20 10.84 -12.66 0.59
C PHE A 20 10.78 -13.67 1.73
N GLY A 21 10.41 -13.22 2.93
CA GLY A 21 10.54 -13.99 4.15
C GLY A 21 12.01 -14.39 4.40
N PHE A 22 12.27 -15.69 4.47
CA PHE A 22 13.62 -16.25 4.65
C PHE A 22 14.32 -16.62 3.33
N THR A 23 13.73 -16.31 2.17
CA THR A 23 14.23 -16.68 0.85
C THR A 23 14.67 -15.43 0.09
N THR A 24 15.78 -15.53 -0.66
CA THR A 24 16.19 -14.51 -1.62
C THR A 24 15.54 -14.78 -2.97
N VAL A 25 14.91 -13.78 -3.56
CA VAL A 25 14.21 -13.87 -4.84
C VAL A 25 14.59 -12.69 -5.74
N ALA A 26 14.38 -12.81 -7.04
CA ALA A 26 14.50 -11.67 -7.94
C ALA A 26 13.45 -10.60 -7.60
N LYS A 27 13.77 -9.32 -7.82
CA LYS A 27 12.85 -8.21 -7.49
C LYS A 27 11.50 -8.37 -8.18
N GLU A 28 11.49 -8.77 -9.45
CA GLU A 28 10.30 -8.99 -10.26
C GLU A 28 9.43 -10.13 -9.70
N GLU A 29 10.06 -11.20 -9.22
CA GLU A 29 9.35 -12.34 -8.62
C GLU A 29 8.72 -12.01 -7.26
N LYS A 30 9.31 -11.07 -6.51
CA LYS A 30 8.78 -10.69 -5.19
C LYS A 30 7.36 -10.17 -5.29
N VAL A 31 7.10 -9.26 -6.23
CA VAL A 31 5.76 -8.67 -6.43
C VAL A 31 4.73 -9.74 -6.75
N ALA A 32 5.08 -10.67 -7.64
CA ALA A 32 4.19 -11.77 -8.02
C ALA A 32 3.91 -12.71 -6.83
N LYS A 33 4.93 -13.11 -6.08
CA LYS A 33 4.79 -13.99 -4.91
C LYS A 33 3.99 -13.34 -3.79
N VAL A 34 4.21 -12.06 -3.52
CA VAL A 34 3.41 -11.28 -2.55
C VAL A 34 1.95 -11.23 -2.99
N ALA A 35 1.70 -10.94 -4.28
CA ALA A 35 0.34 -10.88 -4.82
C ALA A 35 -0.40 -12.23 -4.71
N GLU A 36 0.28 -13.35 -4.99
CA GLU A 36 -0.28 -14.70 -4.87
C GLU A 36 -0.70 -15.03 -3.43
N VAL A 37 0.17 -14.73 -2.45
CA VAL A 37 -0.15 -14.94 -1.03
C VAL A 37 -1.37 -14.13 -0.64
N PHE A 38 -1.42 -12.84 -0.95
CA PHE A 38 -2.57 -12.00 -0.61
C PHE A 38 -3.84 -12.39 -1.36
N HIS A 39 -3.73 -12.86 -2.61
CA HIS A 39 -4.88 -13.39 -3.35
C HIS A 39 -5.50 -14.60 -2.63
N SER A 40 -4.68 -15.54 -2.16
CA SER A 40 -5.15 -16.76 -1.50
C SER A 40 -5.82 -16.52 -0.15
N VAL A 41 -5.46 -15.43 0.54
CA VAL A 41 -5.95 -15.12 1.90
C VAL A 41 -6.91 -13.93 1.95
N ALA A 42 -7.17 -13.23 0.84
CA ALA A 42 -7.93 -11.97 0.83
C ALA A 42 -9.28 -12.08 1.55
N ALA A 43 -10.05 -13.14 1.30
CA ALA A 43 -11.36 -13.34 1.91
C ALA A 43 -11.31 -13.63 3.44
N LYS A 44 -10.17 -14.08 3.97
CA LYS A 44 -9.97 -14.43 5.39
C LYS A 44 -8.94 -13.51 6.06
N TYR A 45 -8.50 -12.48 5.36
CA TYR A 45 -7.37 -11.65 5.79
C TYR A 45 -7.59 -11.02 7.17
N ASP A 46 -8.78 -10.48 7.42
CA ASP A 46 -9.10 -9.83 8.69
C ASP A 46 -9.13 -10.82 9.85
N ILE A 47 -9.71 -12.01 9.64
CA ILE A 47 -9.75 -13.08 10.65
C ILE A 47 -8.34 -13.57 10.97
N MET A 48 -7.52 -13.73 9.94
CA MET A 48 -6.12 -14.14 10.12
C MET A 48 -5.32 -13.09 10.90
N ASN A 49 -5.52 -11.81 10.60
CA ASN A 49 -4.86 -10.73 11.35
C ASN A 49 -5.32 -10.67 12.80
N ASP A 50 -6.62 -10.83 13.06
CA ASP A 50 -7.15 -10.92 14.44
C ASP A 50 -6.51 -12.08 15.21
N LEU A 51 -6.43 -13.26 14.61
CA LEU A 51 -5.88 -14.43 15.24
C LEU A 51 -4.37 -14.29 15.51
N MET A 52 -3.60 -13.84 14.50
CA MET A 52 -2.14 -13.72 14.61
C MET A 52 -1.69 -12.60 15.55
N SER A 53 -2.48 -11.54 15.70
CA SER A 53 -2.11 -10.38 16.53
C SER A 53 -2.81 -10.37 17.88
N GLY A 54 -3.71 -11.33 18.17
CA GLY A 54 -4.55 -11.28 19.36
C GLY A 54 -5.38 -9.99 19.46
N GLY A 55 -5.75 -9.39 18.32
CA GLY A 55 -6.48 -8.13 18.25
C GLY A 55 -5.64 -6.86 18.43
N VAL A 56 -4.34 -6.98 18.71
CA VAL A 56 -3.45 -5.82 18.93
C VAL A 56 -3.38 -4.91 17.70
N HIS A 57 -3.50 -5.45 16.48
CA HIS A 57 -3.51 -4.64 15.26
C HIS A 57 -4.65 -3.60 15.24
N ARG A 58 -5.76 -3.84 15.95
CA ARG A 58 -6.87 -2.89 16.07
C ARG A 58 -6.47 -1.66 16.88
N LEU A 59 -5.64 -1.83 17.91
CA LEU A 59 -5.08 -0.73 18.69
C LEU A 59 -4.11 0.11 17.86
N TRP A 60 -3.25 -0.54 17.07
CA TRP A 60 -2.34 0.14 16.15
C TRP A 60 -3.10 0.94 15.08
N LYS A 61 -4.16 0.37 14.50
CA LYS A 61 -5.01 1.08 13.54
C LYS A 61 -5.70 2.30 14.19
N ARG A 62 -6.10 2.19 15.45
CA ARG A 62 -6.65 3.34 16.19
C ARG A 62 -5.58 4.41 16.42
N PHE A 63 -4.41 4.01 16.88
CA PHE A 63 -3.29 4.92 17.08
C PHE A 63 -2.90 5.63 15.76
N THR A 64 -2.85 4.93 14.63
CA THR A 64 -2.61 5.52 13.31
C THR A 64 -3.64 6.62 12.99
N ILE A 65 -4.92 6.36 13.24
CA ILE A 65 -5.98 7.35 13.04
C ILE A 65 -5.78 8.57 13.96
N ASP A 66 -5.49 8.34 15.23
CA ASP A 66 -5.31 9.43 16.22
C ASP A 66 -4.08 10.30 15.87
N CYS A 67 -2.99 9.66 15.40
CA CYS A 67 -1.78 10.36 14.97
C CYS A 67 -1.92 11.05 13.59
N SER A 68 -2.84 10.60 12.74
CA SER A 68 -2.98 11.13 11.37
C SER A 68 -3.37 12.60 11.32
N GLY A 69 -4.04 13.09 12.33
CA GLY A 69 -4.54 14.46 12.36
C GLY A 69 -5.57 14.78 11.26
N VAL A 70 -6.11 13.75 10.58
CA VAL A 70 -7.09 13.90 9.50
C VAL A 70 -8.35 14.59 10.00
N ARG A 71 -8.87 15.52 9.20
CA ARG A 71 -10.01 16.39 9.53
C ARG A 71 -11.12 16.29 8.48
N PRO A 72 -12.35 16.71 8.82
CA PRO A 72 -13.45 16.78 7.86
C PRO A 72 -13.10 17.61 6.62
N GLY A 73 -13.49 17.11 5.45
CA GLY A 73 -13.29 17.77 4.15
C GLY A 73 -11.93 17.48 3.48
N GLN A 74 -11.03 16.75 4.13
CA GLN A 74 -9.71 16.43 3.60
C GLN A 74 -9.73 15.28 2.58
N ARG A 75 -8.68 15.25 1.75
CA ARG A 75 -8.35 14.19 0.78
C ARG A 75 -7.28 13.29 1.38
N VAL A 76 -7.59 12.04 1.57
CA VAL A 76 -6.70 11.06 2.21
C VAL A 76 -6.37 9.92 1.26
N LEU A 77 -5.10 9.52 1.18
CA LEU A 77 -4.67 8.30 0.52
C LEU A 77 -4.36 7.23 1.58
N ASP A 78 -5.06 6.11 1.52
CA ASP A 78 -4.77 4.89 2.31
C ASP A 78 -4.04 3.90 1.39
N LEU A 79 -2.70 3.95 1.43
CA LEU A 79 -1.84 3.19 0.55
C LEU A 79 -1.54 1.80 1.12
N GLY A 80 -1.74 0.76 0.30
CA GLY A 80 -1.71 -0.63 0.77
C GLY A 80 -2.85 -0.91 1.75
N GLY A 81 -4.00 -0.23 1.58
CA GLY A 81 -5.12 -0.28 2.51
C GLY A 81 -5.89 -1.62 2.53
N GLY A 82 -5.60 -2.51 1.57
CA GLY A 82 -6.09 -3.87 1.53
C GLY A 82 -7.62 -3.97 1.61
N THR A 83 -8.13 -4.55 2.68
CA THR A 83 -9.58 -4.71 2.92
C THR A 83 -10.29 -3.45 3.44
N GLY A 84 -9.58 -2.31 3.52
CA GLY A 84 -10.16 -1.00 3.77
C GLY A 84 -10.52 -0.66 5.22
N ASP A 85 -9.91 -1.29 6.21
CA ASP A 85 -10.20 -1.02 7.62
C ASP A 85 -9.88 0.42 8.06
N LEU A 86 -8.74 0.97 7.63
CA LEU A 86 -8.39 2.38 7.88
C LEU A 86 -9.23 3.29 6.99
N THR A 87 -9.39 2.93 5.73
CA THR A 87 -10.26 3.63 4.78
C THR A 87 -11.66 3.86 5.36
N ALA A 88 -12.28 2.84 5.99
CA ALA A 88 -13.59 2.95 6.63
C ALA A 88 -13.62 4.01 7.75
N LYS A 89 -12.54 4.12 8.51
CA LYS A 89 -12.42 5.10 9.59
C LYS A 89 -12.17 6.50 9.04
N PHE A 90 -11.25 6.63 8.09
CA PHE A 90 -10.98 7.90 7.42
C PHE A 90 -12.21 8.44 6.69
N SER A 91 -12.95 7.60 5.97
CA SER A 91 -14.18 7.99 5.27
C SER A 91 -15.19 8.68 6.20
N ARG A 92 -15.37 8.14 7.42
CA ARG A 92 -16.24 8.74 8.43
C ARG A 92 -15.72 10.07 8.96
N ILE A 93 -14.39 10.20 9.11
CA ILE A 93 -13.75 11.44 9.60
C ILE A 93 -13.85 12.55 8.57
N VAL A 94 -13.47 12.27 7.32
CA VAL A 94 -13.47 13.28 6.26
C VAL A 94 -14.89 13.70 5.86
N GLY A 95 -15.88 12.81 6.03
CA GLY A 95 -17.28 13.08 5.75
C GLY A 95 -17.57 13.32 4.27
N GLU A 96 -18.75 13.86 3.97
CA GLU A 96 -19.24 14.03 2.59
C GLU A 96 -18.44 15.03 1.75
N ARG A 97 -17.78 15.99 2.37
CA ARG A 97 -16.98 17.01 1.69
C ARG A 97 -15.54 16.60 1.41
N GLY A 98 -15.07 15.55 2.09
CA GLY A 98 -13.76 14.96 1.86
C GLY A 98 -13.87 13.64 1.12
N HIS A 99 -12.74 13.06 0.76
CA HIS A 99 -12.72 11.72 0.17
C HIS A 99 -11.46 10.95 0.57
N VAL A 100 -11.58 9.63 0.48
CA VAL A 100 -10.48 8.70 0.73
C VAL A 100 -10.21 7.90 -0.54
N VAL A 101 -8.96 7.81 -0.94
CA VAL A 101 -8.52 6.87 -1.97
C VAL A 101 -7.94 5.65 -1.27
N LEU A 102 -8.59 4.51 -1.45
CA LEU A 102 -8.03 3.20 -1.10
C LEU A 102 -7.19 2.72 -2.27
N ALA A 103 -5.87 2.72 -2.11
CA ALA A 103 -4.95 2.23 -3.12
C ALA A 103 -4.23 0.96 -2.66
N ASP A 104 -4.17 -0.03 -3.53
CA ASP A 104 -3.43 -1.27 -3.29
C ASP A 104 -2.89 -1.81 -4.63
N ILE A 105 -1.76 -2.50 -4.58
CA ILE A 105 -1.22 -3.17 -5.76
C ILE A 105 -2.04 -4.42 -6.13
N ASN A 106 -2.71 -5.01 -5.14
CA ASN A 106 -3.48 -6.24 -5.29
C ASN A 106 -4.98 -5.96 -5.52
N ASN A 107 -5.43 -6.16 -6.75
CA ASN A 107 -6.83 -5.95 -7.12
C ASN A 107 -7.82 -6.86 -6.35
N SER A 108 -7.41 -8.06 -5.94
CA SER A 108 -8.28 -8.95 -5.15
C SER A 108 -8.56 -8.35 -3.77
N MET A 109 -7.55 -7.74 -3.14
CA MET A 109 -7.72 -7.02 -1.88
C MET A 109 -8.64 -5.81 -2.03
N LEU A 110 -8.48 -5.04 -3.11
CA LEU A 110 -9.37 -3.91 -3.42
C LEU A 110 -10.81 -4.34 -3.61
N ASN A 111 -11.07 -5.46 -4.29
CA ASN A 111 -12.42 -5.98 -4.48
C ASN A 111 -13.06 -6.39 -3.16
N VAL A 112 -12.35 -7.14 -2.31
CA VAL A 112 -12.82 -7.48 -0.96
C VAL A 112 -13.08 -6.22 -0.13
N GLY A 113 -12.17 -5.25 -0.18
CA GLY A 113 -12.31 -3.96 0.50
C GLY A 113 -13.53 -3.18 0.01
N ARG A 114 -13.76 -3.13 -1.29
CA ARG A 114 -14.92 -2.48 -1.89
C ARG A 114 -16.24 -3.07 -1.39
N ASP A 115 -16.36 -4.40 -1.46
CA ASP A 115 -17.57 -5.09 -1.05
C ASP A 115 -17.82 -4.88 0.45
N LYS A 116 -16.80 -5.05 1.28
CA LYS A 116 -16.85 -4.81 2.72
C LYS A 116 -17.27 -3.36 3.07
N LEU A 117 -16.72 -2.36 2.39
CA LEU A 117 -17.07 -0.96 2.63
C LEU A 117 -18.53 -0.69 2.23
N ARG A 118 -18.99 -1.23 1.10
CA ARG A 118 -20.40 -1.12 0.67
C ARG A 118 -21.35 -1.78 1.64
N ASP A 119 -21.04 -2.98 2.12
CA ASP A 119 -21.85 -3.71 3.11
C ASP A 119 -21.95 -2.95 4.44
N ASN A 120 -20.93 -2.13 4.77
CA ASN A 120 -20.94 -1.24 5.93
C ASN A 120 -21.57 0.15 5.64
N GLY A 121 -22.20 0.33 4.49
CA GLY A 121 -22.87 1.58 4.10
C GLY A 121 -21.90 2.72 3.76
N ILE A 122 -20.64 2.42 3.52
CA ILE A 122 -19.61 3.41 3.15
C ILE A 122 -19.57 3.49 1.62
N VAL A 123 -20.30 4.47 1.09
CA VAL A 123 -20.41 4.75 -0.34
C VAL A 123 -20.28 6.26 -0.58
N GLY A 124 -19.79 6.64 -1.75
CA GLY A 124 -19.81 8.03 -2.22
C GLY A 124 -18.54 8.82 -1.98
N ASN A 125 -17.82 8.63 -0.87
CA ASN A 125 -16.58 9.37 -0.56
C ASN A 125 -15.32 8.47 -0.54
N VAL A 126 -15.40 7.26 -1.09
CA VAL A 126 -14.26 6.35 -1.23
C VAL A 126 -14.04 6.00 -2.70
N HIS A 127 -12.80 6.17 -3.15
CA HIS A 127 -12.33 5.78 -4.48
C HIS A 127 -11.35 4.60 -4.35
N TYR A 128 -11.34 3.72 -5.35
CA TYR A 128 -10.50 2.51 -5.35
C TYR A 128 -9.54 2.57 -6.53
N VAL A 129 -8.25 2.48 -6.26
CA VAL A 129 -7.22 2.59 -7.30
C VAL A 129 -6.21 1.47 -7.16
N GLN A 130 -6.02 0.69 -8.21
CA GLN A 130 -4.90 -0.24 -8.25
C GLN A 130 -3.64 0.54 -8.61
N ALA A 131 -2.66 0.56 -7.69
CA ALA A 131 -1.43 1.32 -7.87
C ALA A 131 -0.23 0.65 -7.20
N ASN A 132 0.95 0.82 -7.82
CA ASN A 132 2.23 0.52 -7.18
C ASN A 132 2.65 1.73 -6.33
N ALA A 133 3.05 1.48 -5.08
CA ALA A 133 3.53 2.51 -4.17
C ALA A 133 4.77 3.27 -4.69
N GLU A 134 5.57 2.61 -5.50
CA GLU A 134 6.79 3.17 -6.09
C GLU A 134 6.51 4.18 -7.21
N GLU A 135 5.30 4.10 -7.84
CA GLU A 135 4.87 4.96 -8.94
C GLU A 135 3.38 5.29 -8.82
N LEU A 136 3.05 6.23 -7.96
CA LEU A 136 1.66 6.59 -7.67
C LEU A 136 1.10 7.52 -8.76
N PRO A 137 -0.05 7.17 -9.39
CA PRO A 137 -0.62 7.88 -10.54
C PRO A 137 -1.49 9.07 -10.12
N PHE A 138 -0.96 9.94 -9.26
CA PHE A 138 -1.69 11.13 -8.80
C PHE A 138 -0.85 12.39 -9.02
N PRO A 139 -1.50 13.55 -9.12
CA PRO A 139 -0.81 14.85 -9.20
C PRO A 139 -0.01 15.16 -7.92
N ASP A 140 1.00 16.02 -8.05
CA ASP A 140 1.75 16.56 -6.92
C ASP A 140 0.82 17.31 -5.96
N ASP A 141 1.13 17.32 -4.68
CA ASP A 141 0.41 18.04 -3.62
C ASP A 141 -1.11 17.82 -3.64
N TYR A 142 -1.54 16.61 -4.01
CA TYR A 142 -2.97 16.29 -4.15
C TYR A 142 -3.63 15.89 -2.85
N PHE A 143 -2.95 15.19 -1.97
CA PHE A 143 -3.51 14.67 -0.73
C PHE A 143 -3.13 15.51 0.48
N ASP A 144 -4.09 15.75 1.37
CA ASP A 144 -3.86 16.39 2.66
C ASP A 144 -3.16 15.44 3.64
N ALA A 145 -3.38 14.14 3.51
CA ALA A 145 -2.69 13.10 4.28
C ALA A 145 -2.53 11.82 3.47
N ILE A 146 -1.40 11.13 3.66
CA ILE A 146 -1.15 9.79 3.14
C ILE A 146 -0.80 8.88 4.30
N THR A 147 -1.42 7.71 4.34
CA THR A 147 -1.10 6.65 5.30
C THR A 147 -0.67 5.39 4.57
N ILE A 148 0.33 4.70 5.14
CA ILE A 148 0.73 3.36 4.73
C ILE A 148 0.87 2.51 5.99
N SER A 149 0.02 1.50 6.13
CA SER A 149 -0.04 0.69 7.35
C SER A 149 0.21 -0.78 7.03
N PHE A 150 1.22 -1.37 7.70
CA PHE A 150 1.63 -2.77 7.57
C PHE A 150 2.08 -3.21 6.15
N CYS A 151 2.10 -2.31 5.16
CA CYS A 151 2.41 -2.58 3.77
C CYS A 151 3.85 -2.23 3.38
N LEU A 152 4.46 -1.20 3.95
CA LEU A 152 5.78 -0.68 3.56
C LEU A 152 6.89 -1.76 3.55
N ARG A 153 6.83 -2.73 4.46
CA ARG A 153 7.79 -3.86 4.50
C ARG A 153 7.76 -4.74 3.24
N ASN A 154 6.63 -4.75 2.52
CA ASN A 154 6.43 -5.57 1.32
C ASN A 154 6.87 -4.85 0.05
N VAL A 155 7.07 -3.53 0.10
CA VAL A 155 7.52 -2.71 -1.02
C VAL A 155 8.96 -3.08 -1.38
N THR A 156 9.25 -3.15 -2.67
CA THR A 156 10.57 -3.56 -3.17
C THR A 156 11.57 -2.43 -3.01
N ASP A 157 11.28 -1.24 -3.53
CA ASP A 157 12.06 -0.02 -3.35
C ASP A 157 11.32 0.95 -2.41
N LYS A 158 11.69 0.89 -1.13
CA LYS A 158 11.06 1.73 -0.09
C LYS A 158 11.38 3.21 -0.28
N ASP A 159 12.58 3.52 -0.72
CA ASP A 159 12.99 4.92 -0.93
C ASP A 159 12.23 5.54 -2.09
N GLN A 160 12.01 4.77 -3.15
CA GLN A 160 11.18 5.20 -4.28
C GLN A 160 9.72 5.41 -3.86
N ALA A 161 9.15 4.48 -3.08
CA ALA A 161 7.79 4.63 -2.57
C ALA A 161 7.65 5.86 -1.67
N LEU A 162 8.60 6.09 -0.77
CA LEU A 162 8.61 7.27 0.10
C LEU A 162 8.72 8.56 -0.72
N ARG A 163 9.57 8.60 -1.75
CA ARG A 163 9.64 9.75 -2.68
C ARG A 163 8.32 9.97 -3.41
N SER A 164 7.69 8.89 -3.88
CA SER A 164 6.38 8.97 -4.54
C SER A 164 5.30 9.52 -3.61
N MET A 165 5.26 9.04 -2.36
CA MET A 165 4.34 9.57 -1.33
C MET A 165 4.64 11.03 -0.99
N PHE A 166 5.93 11.39 -0.82
CA PHE A 166 6.35 12.76 -0.52
C PHE A 166 5.88 13.75 -1.58
N ARG A 167 6.01 13.39 -2.85
CA ARG A 167 5.54 14.22 -3.97
C ARG A 167 4.04 14.54 -3.90
N LEU A 168 3.23 13.64 -3.38
CA LEU A 168 1.77 13.73 -3.41
C LEU A 168 1.16 14.39 -2.17
N SER A 169 1.89 14.51 -1.07
CA SER A 169 1.33 14.88 0.23
C SER A 169 1.78 16.24 0.69
N LEU A 170 0.83 17.01 1.19
CA LEU A 170 1.09 18.26 1.92
C LEU A 170 1.52 18.02 3.37
N ILE A 171 1.17 16.86 3.95
CA ILE A 171 1.50 16.47 5.34
C ILE A 171 1.93 15.00 5.35
N HIS A 172 3.14 14.72 5.87
CA HIS A 172 3.72 13.38 5.88
C HIS A 172 3.51 12.68 7.21
N ILE A 173 2.78 11.57 7.21
CA ILE A 173 2.66 10.67 8.33
C ILE A 173 2.96 9.26 7.86
N SER A 174 4.07 8.71 8.32
CA SER A 174 4.45 7.33 8.09
C SER A 174 3.89 6.40 9.17
N GLU A 175 3.81 5.11 8.83
CA GLU A 175 3.52 4.06 9.79
C GLU A 175 4.46 4.15 11.01
N PRO A 176 3.94 4.02 12.24
CA PRO A 176 4.83 3.82 13.39
C PRO A 176 5.63 2.53 13.16
N THR A 177 6.92 2.68 12.91
CA THR A 177 7.82 1.56 12.76
C THR A 177 7.85 0.78 14.06
N ARG A 178 7.55 -0.52 13.99
CA ARG A 178 7.91 -1.43 15.08
C ARG A 178 9.40 -1.24 15.33
N PRO A 179 9.85 -1.03 16.57
CA PRO A 179 11.26 -1.18 16.87
C PRO A 179 11.64 -2.57 16.37
N SER A 180 12.65 -2.65 15.52
CA SER A 180 13.24 -3.92 15.15
C SER A 180 13.68 -4.56 16.46
N SER A 181 12.93 -5.55 16.92
CA SER A 181 13.34 -6.37 18.04
C SER A 181 14.64 -7.04 17.62
N ILE A 182 15.67 -6.66 18.31
CA ILE A 182 16.97 -7.27 18.42
C ILE A 182 16.82 -8.78 18.61
#